data_f7d1e2394e2142f7e086d1761819289b
#
_entry.id   f7d1e2394e2142f7e086d1761819289b
#
_cell.length_a   1.000
_cell.length_b   1.000
_cell.length_c   1.000
_cell.angle_alpha   90.00
_cell.angle_beta   90.00
_cell.angle_gamma   90.00
#
_symmetry.space_group_name_H-M   'P 1'
#
loop_
_entity.id
_entity.type
_entity.pdbx_description
1 polymer ?
#
loop_
_entity_poly.entity_id
_entity_poly.type
_entity_poly.pdbx_seq_one_letter_code
_entity_poly.pdbx_strand_id
1 'polypeptide(L)'
;MKHPIEILEHYWGFSEFKPQQEAIIEAVLTNDDCIALLPTGGGKSVCFQIPALLKKGICIVVSPLIALMQDQVNTLKEKGIKAMALTSGLSYEDVDRMLDNCIFGNYKFLYLSPERLQQDLVQKRIKEMNVNLIAVDEAHCISQWGHDFRPAYRSIKFIRTLHPNVSVIGLTASATTKVVEDICVQLDCIAPQIFKTSFHRPNLAYLTLDCEDKYFKTVQILKKYSGPSIIYVRNRKATLEISNYLNTKGITSGFYHGGLNSKEKDTQFELWSNNQNQVIVATNAFGMGIDKANVQTVIHHNLPESLESYYQEAGRAGRNNENAYAVILRNTVDEMNSKNQYITTLPDTAVLKKVYKRLCNYFQISYGEGIDTTHSFNFKEFCSTYNLPSILTYNALKILDRTSVISLEERFKNTAFIQIKIGNTALFNYIEKHPKKARIIKLILRSYEGVFDHSTEIFTQVIAKKSKLEEAVVISELKALHKAEIIQFEASKTDAQITFIEPREDDKTIHRISKIVTQQHDVKKAQLQTVFDYIKNDGVCKSQKLLSYFEEKNSKRCGICSSCLDQSKRNSFSESDIETLLNLLKIEPLSSRKLETLSTFDSDTLTILLTSLLERGLIELTDRNTYKLKTS
;
A
#
# COMPACT_ATOMS: atom_id res chain seq x y z
N MET A 1 -11.20 29.12 26.58
CA MET A 1 -10.90 28.18 25.45
C MET A 1 -10.94 26.79 26.05
N LYS A 2 -11.55 25.80 25.38
CA LYS A 2 -11.49 24.41 25.86
C LYS A 2 -10.04 23.95 25.83
N HIS A 3 -9.61 23.22 26.85
CA HIS A 3 -8.25 22.67 26.91
C HIS A 3 -8.16 21.47 25.95
N PRO A 4 -7.01 21.19 25.27
CA PRO A 4 -6.85 20.05 24.37
C PRO A 4 -7.29 18.71 24.97
N ILE A 5 -7.04 18.48 26.26
CA ILE A 5 -7.43 17.24 26.94
C ILE A 5 -8.97 17.09 27.04
N GLU A 6 -9.70 18.18 27.22
CA GLU A 6 -11.17 18.15 27.27
C GLU A 6 -11.77 17.70 25.93
N ILE A 7 -11.13 18.09 24.82
CA ILE A 7 -11.50 17.65 23.46
C ILE A 7 -11.21 16.17 23.29
N LEU A 8 -10.04 15.69 23.78
CA LEU A 8 -9.67 14.28 23.73
C LEU A 8 -10.68 13.42 24.52
N GLU A 9 -10.99 13.80 25.75
CA GLU A 9 -11.98 13.10 26.59
C GLU A 9 -13.37 13.09 25.95
N HIS A 10 -13.81 14.24 25.47
CA HIS A 10 -15.17 14.39 24.93
C HIS A 10 -15.40 13.56 23.65
N TYR A 11 -14.44 13.58 22.71
CA TYR A 11 -14.64 12.93 21.40
C TYR A 11 -14.00 11.55 21.27
N TRP A 12 -12.92 11.27 22.02
CA TRP A 12 -12.20 9.99 21.91
C TRP A 12 -12.29 9.13 23.18
N GLY A 13 -12.74 9.70 24.31
CA GLY A 13 -12.90 8.96 25.57
C GLY A 13 -11.58 8.62 26.28
N PHE A 14 -10.47 9.30 25.91
CA PHE A 14 -9.17 9.11 26.54
C PHE A 14 -8.88 10.25 27.51
N SER A 15 -8.38 9.92 28.71
CA SER A 15 -8.01 10.86 29.75
C SER A 15 -6.57 11.37 29.68
N GLU A 16 -5.74 10.75 28.82
CA GLU A 16 -4.32 11.08 28.70
C GLU A 16 -3.88 11.05 27.24
N PHE A 17 -2.92 11.91 26.89
CA PHE A 17 -2.25 11.88 25.61
C PHE A 17 -1.18 10.78 25.57
N LYS A 18 -1.00 10.17 24.39
CA LYS A 18 0.17 9.33 24.12
C LYS A 18 1.45 10.18 24.06
N PRO A 19 2.63 9.58 24.25
CA PRO A 19 3.90 10.32 24.19
C PRO A 19 4.00 11.21 22.95
N GLN A 20 4.45 12.44 23.12
CA GLN A 20 4.61 13.51 22.11
C GLN A 20 3.32 14.12 21.56
N GLN A 21 2.14 13.52 21.75
CA GLN A 21 0.90 14.08 21.18
C GLN A 21 0.60 15.49 21.71
N GLU A 22 0.73 15.69 23.02
CA GLU A 22 0.46 16.98 23.66
C GLU A 22 1.40 18.08 23.11
N ALA A 23 2.70 17.82 23.09
CA ALA A 23 3.69 18.76 22.55
C ALA A 23 3.46 19.10 21.06
N ILE A 24 3.06 18.10 20.24
CA ILE A 24 2.69 18.33 18.84
C ILE A 24 1.45 19.23 18.74
N ILE A 25 0.42 18.95 19.55
CA ILE A 25 -0.81 19.74 19.56
C ILE A 25 -0.54 21.18 19.99
N GLU A 26 0.28 21.40 21.01
CA GLU A 26 0.69 22.73 21.45
C GLU A 26 1.43 23.51 20.37
N ALA A 27 2.41 22.89 19.71
CA ALA A 27 3.15 23.49 18.60
C ALA A 27 2.21 23.90 17.44
N VAL A 28 1.25 23.06 17.08
CA VAL A 28 0.24 23.40 16.07
C VAL A 28 -0.67 24.54 16.52
N LEU A 29 -1.01 24.61 17.81
CA LEU A 29 -1.84 25.69 18.37
C LEU A 29 -1.11 27.03 18.36
N THR A 30 0.23 27.04 18.52
CA THR A 30 1.09 28.23 18.40
C THR A 30 1.40 28.62 16.95
N ASN A 31 0.83 27.91 15.98
CA ASN A 31 1.02 28.07 14.53
C ASN A 31 2.43 27.73 14.03
N ASP A 32 3.16 26.87 14.73
CA ASP A 32 4.42 26.35 14.25
C ASP A 32 4.20 25.26 13.18
N ASP A 33 5.09 25.20 12.21
CA ASP A 33 5.15 24.08 11.28
C ASP A 33 5.74 22.86 12.03
N CYS A 34 5.15 21.68 11.82
CA CYS A 34 5.54 20.48 12.56
C CYS A 34 5.73 19.28 11.64
N ILE A 35 6.73 18.45 11.95
CA ILE A 35 6.85 17.11 11.37
C ILE A 35 6.79 16.09 12.50
N ALA A 36 5.78 15.22 12.47
CA ALA A 36 5.55 14.21 13.49
C ALA A 36 5.86 12.80 12.97
N LEU A 37 6.95 12.21 13.49
CA LEU A 37 7.33 10.83 13.27
C LEU A 37 6.78 9.97 14.40
N LEU A 38 5.60 9.42 14.19
CA LEU A 38 4.90 8.60 15.16
C LEU A 38 4.70 7.18 14.59
N PRO A 39 4.96 6.13 15.37
CA PRO A 39 4.80 4.75 14.91
C PRO A 39 3.37 4.46 14.47
N THR A 40 3.17 3.36 13.76
CA THR A 40 1.83 2.85 13.43
C THR A 40 1.06 2.57 14.73
N GLY A 41 -0.17 3.08 14.85
CA GLY A 41 -0.94 3.02 16.10
C GLY A 41 -0.57 4.11 17.14
N GLY A 42 0.35 5.01 16.83
CA GLY A 42 0.75 6.14 17.68
C GLY A 42 -0.30 7.27 17.80
N GLY A 43 -1.44 7.15 17.12
CA GLY A 43 -2.52 8.16 17.19
C GLY A 43 -2.21 9.43 16.40
N LYS A 44 -1.57 9.32 15.23
CA LYS A 44 -1.23 10.45 14.36
C LYS A 44 -2.38 11.40 14.07
N SER A 45 -3.58 10.86 13.83
CA SER A 45 -4.75 11.68 13.47
C SER A 45 -5.16 12.64 14.59
N VAL A 46 -5.03 12.25 15.84
CA VAL A 46 -5.36 13.09 17.02
C VAL A 46 -4.50 14.36 17.04
N CYS A 47 -3.23 14.28 16.58
CA CYS A 47 -2.28 15.39 16.58
C CYS A 47 -2.71 16.58 15.70
N PHE A 48 -3.51 16.35 14.66
CA PHE A 48 -4.06 17.46 13.84
C PHE A 48 -5.56 17.67 14.08
N GLN A 49 -6.30 16.63 14.46
CA GLN A 49 -7.74 16.75 14.66
C GLN A 49 -8.09 17.61 15.86
N ILE A 50 -7.40 17.46 16.99
CA ILE A 50 -7.66 18.26 18.20
C ILE A 50 -7.37 19.75 17.97
N PRO A 51 -6.18 20.17 17.49
CA PRO A 51 -5.94 21.60 17.28
C PRO A 51 -6.85 22.19 16.20
N ALA A 52 -7.22 21.45 15.16
CA ALA A 52 -8.19 21.91 14.16
C ALA A 52 -9.59 22.15 14.73
N LEU A 53 -10.02 21.35 15.73
CA LEU A 53 -11.29 21.54 16.43
C LEU A 53 -11.27 22.79 17.32
N LEU A 54 -10.13 23.10 17.93
CA LEU A 54 -9.96 24.27 18.80
C LEU A 54 -9.85 25.58 18.01
N LYS A 55 -9.24 25.55 16.81
CA LYS A 55 -9.12 26.71 15.93
C LYS A 55 -10.43 26.97 15.17
N LYS A 56 -10.74 28.24 14.90
CA LYS A 56 -11.84 28.62 13.99
C LYS A 56 -11.45 28.31 12.54
N GLY A 57 -12.39 27.80 11.74
CA GLY A 57 -12.17 27.49 10.33
C GLY A 57 -12.10 25.99 10.06
N ILE A 58 -11.52 25.62 8.92
CA ILE A 58 -11.46 24.25 8.38
C ILE A 58 -10.01 23.77 8.24
N CYS A 59 -9.75 22.52 8.59
CA CYS A 59 -8.49 21.85 8.34
C CYS A 59 -8.52 21.14 6.98
N ILE A 60 -7.53 21.44 6.15
CA ILE A 60 -7.31 20.71 4.88
C ILE A 60 -6.41 19.52 5.18
N VAL A 61 -6.92 18.30 4.95
CA VAL A 61 -6.17 17.06 5.18
C VAL A 61 -5.84 16.43 3.83
N VAL A 62 -4.57 16.35 3.49
CA VAL A 62 -4.10 15.68 2.27
C VAL A 62 -3.66 14.27 2.63
N SER A 63 -4.29 13.27 2.00
CA SER A 63 -4.00 11.86 2.24
C SER A 63 -3.97 11.07 0.91
N PRO A 64 -3.10 10.05 0.78
CA PRO A 64 -2.91 9.35 -0.49
C PRO A 64 -3.99 8.31 -0.81
N LEU A 65 -4.87 8.00 0.15
CA LEU A 65 -5.79 6.88 0.07
C LEU A 65 -7.23 7.25 0.33
N ILE A 66 -8.07 7.02 -0.68
CA ILE A 66 -9.50 7.29 -0.62
C ILE A 66 -10.18 6.49 0.51
N ALA A 67 -9.84 5.20 0.67
CA ALA A 67 -10.43 4.37 1.71
C ALA A 67 -10.13 4.90 3.13
N LEU A 68 -8.88 5.32 3.38
CA LEU A 68 -8.49 5.91 4.66
C LEU A 68 -9.22 7.24 4.92
N MET A 69 -9.33 8.09 3.89
CA MET A 69 -10.06 9.36 4.01
C MET A 69 -11.53 9.12 4.38
N GLN A 70 -12.19 8.14 3.73
CA GLN A 70 -13.59 7.80 4.01
C GLN A 70 -13.77 7.27 5.42
N ASP A 71 -12.89 6.38 5.87
CA ASP A 71 -12.92 5.82 7.23
C ASP A 71 -12.76 6.91 8.28
N GLN A 72 -11.76 7.79 8.12
CA GLN A 72 -11.57 8.92 9.04
C GLN A 72 -12.76 9.89 9.04
N VAL A 73 -13.33 10.19 7.87
CA VAL A 73 -14.52 11.05 7.76
C VAL A 73 -15.72 10.40 8.43
N ASN A 74 -15.93 9.09 8.27
CA ASN A 74 -17.03 8.38 8.92
C ASN A 74 -16.87 8.38 10.44
N THR A 75 -15.67 8.09 10.95
CA THR A 75 -15.36 8.15 12.38
C THR A 75 -15.61 9.55 12.98
N LEU A 76 -15.24 10.60 12.24
CA LEU A 76 -15.51 11.99 12.69
C LEU A 76 -17.01 12.30 12.70
N LYS A 77 -17.75 11.85 11.67
CA LYS A 77 -19.21 12.03 11.60
C LYS A 77 -19.95 11.29 12.73
N GLU A 78 -19.54 10.08 13.08
CA GLU A 78 -20.08 9.31 14.21
C GLU A 78 -19.89 10.06 15.55
N LYS A 79 -18.82 10.86 15.65
CA LYS A 79 -18.56 11.75 16.81
C LYS A 79 -19.28 13.10 16.71
N GLY A 80 -20.14 13.31 15.72
CA GLY A 80 -20.86 14.56 15.51
C GLY A 80 -20.03 15.69 14.90
N ILE A 81 -18.82 15.40 14.38
CA ILE A 81 -17.93 16.38 13.78
C ILE A 81 -18.18 16.43 12.27
N LYS A 82 -18.45 17.63 11.73
CA LYS A 82 -18.64 17.82 10.28
C LYS A 82 -17.32 17.66 9.54
N ALA A 83 -17.20 16.60 8.77
CA ALA A 83 -16.06 16.28 7.93
C ALA A 83 -16.51 15.82 6.54
N MET A 84 -15.68 16.05 5.54
CA MET A 84 -15.97 15.72 4.14
C MET A 84 -14.74 15.14 3.45
N ALA A 85 -14.94 14.20 2.52
CA ALA A 85 -13.90 13.65 1.66
C ALA A 85 -14.22 13.86 0.19
N LEU A 86 -13.33 14.49 -0.55
CA LEU A 86 -13.39 14.60 -2.02
C LEU A 86 -12.75 13.36 -2.65
N THR A 87 -13.59 12.39 -2.99
CA THR A 87 -13.16 11.12 -3.59
C THR A 87 -13.21 11.17 -5.13
N SER A 88 -12.65 10.17 -5.80
CA SER A 88 -12.77 9.99 -7.24
C SER A 88 -14.20 9.61 -7.65
N GLY A 89 -14.58 9.92 -8.89
CA GLY A 89 -15.89 9.53 -9.46
C GLY A 89 -17.05 10.47 -9.16
N LEU A 90 -16.81 11.60 -8.51
CA LEU A 90 -17.81 12.67 -8.32
C LEU A 90 -17.93 13.52 -9.59
N SER A 91 -19.17 13.98 -9.91
CA SER A 91 -19.39 14.95 -10.97
C SER A 91 -18.81 16.32 -10.60
N TYR A 92 -18.60 17.17 -11.61
CA TYR A 92 -18.16 18.55 -11.39
C TYR A 92 -19.09 19.32 -10.45
N GLU A 93 -20.40 19.20 -10.67
CA GLU A 93 -21.45 19.84 -9.85
C GLU A 93 -21.46 19.33 -8.41
N ASP A 94 -21.25 18.03 -8.20
CA ASP A 94 -21.16 17.46 -6.85
C ASP A 94 -19.91 17.98 -6.11
N VAL A 95 -18.77 18.06 -6.79
CA VAL A 95 -17.52 18.60 -6.20
C VAL A 95 -17.72 20.07 -5.83
N ASP A 96 -18.30 20.88 -6.72
CA ASP A 96 -18.55 22.30 -6.47
C ASP A 96 -19.48 22.52 -5.29
N ARG A 97 -20.62 21.80 -5.25
CA ARG A 97 -21.56 21.82 -4.10
C ARG A 97 -20.91 21.40 -2.79
N MET A 98 -20.05 20.37 -2.82
CA MET A 98 -19.34 19.90 -1.63
C MET A 98 -18.35 20.93 -1.12
N LEU A 99 -17.64 21.61 -2.02
CA LEU A 99 -16.71 22.68 -1.66
C LEU A 99 -17.44 23.92 -1.15
N ASP A 100 -18.59 24.30 -1.72
CA ASP A 100 -19.47 25.35 -1.17
C ASP A 100 -19.89 25.02 0.27
N ASN A 101 -20.26 23.79 0.54
CA ASN A 101 -20.59 23.36 1.90
C ASN A 101 -19.39 23.49 2.86
N CYS A 102 -18.16 23.30 2.38
CA CYS A 102 -16.96 23.53 3.21
C CYS A 102 -16.74 25.02 3.52
N ILE A 103 -17.11 25.93 2.61
CA ILE A 103 -17.01 27.38 2.81
C ILE A 103 -18.08 27.87 3.79
N PHE A 104 -19.35 27.51 3.57
CA PHE A 104 -20.50 28.11 4.26
C PHE A 104 -21.12 27.20 5.34
N GLY A 105 -20.88 25.89 5.29
CA GLY A 105 -21.56 24.87 6.11
C GLY A 105 -20.89 24.56 7.46
N ASN A 106 -19.87 25.31 7.89
CA ASN A 106 -19.13 25.12 9.13
C ASN A 106 -18.52 23.71 9.25
N TYR A 107 -17.94 23.19 8.17
CA TYR A 107 -17.16 21.97 8.20
C TYR A 107 -15.83 22.17 8.90
N LYS A 108 -15.36 21.16 9.64
CA LYS A 108 -14.09 21.20 10.37
C LYS A 108 -12.95 20.53 9.64
N PHE A 109 -13.25 19.58 8.76
CA PHE A 109 -12.25 18.83 8.01
C PHE A 109 -12.69 18.65 6.57
N LEU A 110 -11.76 18.94 5.64
CA LEU A 110 -11.83 18.58 4.23
C LEU A 110 -10.67 17.65 3.90
N TYR A 111 -10.99 16.37 3.66
CA TYR A 111 -10.04 15.36 3.20
C TYR A 111 -10.02 15.33 1.68
N LEU A 112 -8.83 15.31 1.10
CA LEU A 112 -8.67 15.24 -0.35
C LEU A 112 -7.36 14.56 -0.74
N SER A 113 -7.32 13.98 -1.94
CA SER A 113 -6.08 13.43 -2.49
C SER A 113 -5.22 14.54 -3.11
N PRO A 114 -3.89 14.35 -3.19
CA PRO A 114 -3.00 15.34 -3.80
C PRO A 114 -3.32 15.62 -5.27
N GLU A 115 -3.90 14.66 -6.00
CA GLU A 115 -4.33 14.84 -7.39
C GLU A 115 -5.53 15.79 -7.50
N ARG A 116 -6.40 15.81 -6.48
CA ARG A 116 -7.52 16.78 -6.43
C ARG A 116 -7.05 18.22 -6.28
N LEU A 117 -5.92 18.45 -5.63
CA LEU A 117 -5.32 19.78 -5.49
C LEU A 117 -4.86 20.41 -6.82
N GLN A 118 -4.67 19.61 -7.85
CA GLN A 118 -4.29 20.09 -9.18
C GLN A 118 -5.48 20.65 -9.98
N GLN A 119 -6.71 20.45 -9.50
CA GLN A 119 -7.92 20.89 -10.18
C GLN A 119 -8.19 22.37 -9.88
N ASP A 120 -8.36 23.19 -10.92
CA ASP A 120 -8.61 24.64 -10.81
C ASP A 120 -9.81 24.98 -9.91
N LEU A 121 -10.91 24.23 -10.03
CA LEU A 121 -12.10 24.40 -9.17
C LEU A 121 -11.73 24.25 -7.70
N VAL A 122 -11.00 23.19 -7.36
CA VAL A 122 -10.60 22.89 -5.97
C VAL A 122 -9.70 24.00 -5.43
N GLN A 123 -8.74 24.46 -6.23
CA GLN A 123 -7.82 25.53 -5.86
C GLN A 123 -8.56 26.85 -5.61
N LYS A 124 -9.48 27.23 -6.50
CA LYS A 124 -10.30 28.46 -6.36
C LYS A 124 -11.13 28.42 -5.08
N ARG A 125 -11.78 27.30 -4.81
CA ARG A 125 -12.63 27.13 -3.62
C ARG A 125 -11.82 27.08 -2.31
N ILE A 126 -10.65 26.42 -2.30
CA ILE A 126 -9.75 26.43 -1.12
C ILE A 126 -9.31 27.86 -0.78
N LYS A 127 -9.03 28.69 -1.78
CA LYS A 127 -8.66 30.11 -1.57
C LYS A 127 -9.74 30.90 -0.82
N GLU A 128 -11.01 30.56 -1.00
CA GLU A 128 -12.16 31.21 -0.35
C GLU A 128 -12.43 30.67 1.07
N MET A 129 -11.83 29.53 1.44
CA MET A 129 -12.03 28.89 2.75
C MET A 129 -11.23 29.61 3.85
N ASN A 130 -11.78 29.64 5.05
CA ASN A 130 -11.02 30.03 6.24
C ASN A 130 -10.21 28.82 6.74
N VAL A 131 -9.04 28.57 6.12
CA VAL A 131 -8.18 27.43 6.47
C VAL A 131 -7.47 27.71 7.77
N ASN A 132 -7.54 26.75 8.74
CA ASN A 132 -6.94 26.88 10.06
C ASN A 132 -5.71 25.99 10.26
N LEU A 133 -5.55 24.94 9.42
CA LEU A 133 -4.44 23.99 9.49
C LEU A 133 -4.33 23.23 8.15
N ILE A 134 -3.11 22.93 7.72
CA ILE A 134 -2.83 22.04 6.61
C ILE A 134 -2.19 20.78 7.19
N ALA A 135 -2.89 19.64 7.14
CA ALA A 135 -2.40 18.36 7.61
C ALA A 135 -2.01 17.47 6.41
N VAL A 136 -0.79 16.97 6.42
CA VAL A 136 -0.26 16.10 5.36
C VAL A 136 -0.04 14.71 5.95
N ASP A 137 -0.98 13.82 5.69
CA ASP A 137 -0.87 12.43 6.11
C ASP A 137 0.05 11.64 5.15
N GLU A 138 0.75 10.65 5.70
CA GLU A 138 1.79 9.89 5.00
C GLU A 138 2.78 10.82 4.24
N ALA A 139 3.27 11.85 4.95
CA ALA A 139 4.11 12.91 4.39
C ALA A 139 5.37 12.38 3.69
N HIS A 140 5.84 11.17 4.00
CA HIS A 140 6.95 10.53 3.30
C HIS A 140 6.69 10.34 1.79
N CYS A 141 5.42 10.36 1.36
CA CYS A 141 5.06 10.28 -0.07
C CYS A 141 5.53 11.49 -0.89
N ILE A 142 5.86 12.64 -0.26
CA ILE A 142 6.36 13.82 -0.96
C ILE A 142 7.84 13.66 -1.36
N SER A 143 8.58 12.80 -0.63
CA SER A 143 10.02 12.65 -0.79
C SER A 143 10.38 11.61 -1.85
N GLN A 144 11.30 11.98 -2.76
CA GLN A 144 11.87 11.04 -3.72
C GLN A 144 12.69 9.92 -3.06
N TRP A 145 13.12 10.12 -1.83
CA TRP A 145 13.86 9.17 -1.01
C TRP A 145 12.94 8.27 -0.18
N GLY A 146 11.64 8.60 -0.13
CA GLY A 146 10.61 7.79 0.51
C GLY A 146 10.30 6.51 -0.27
N HIS A 147 9.72 5.54 0.40
CA HIS A 147 9.40 4.24 -0.20
C HIS A 147 8.15 4.28 -1.13
N ASP A 148 7.24 5.25 -0.95
CA ASP A 148 6.03 5.45 -1.77
C ASP A 148 5.95 6.88 -2.32
N PHE A 149 6.97 7.30 -3.08
CA PHE A 149 7.00 8.62 -3.67
C PHE A 149 5.85 8.87 -4.64
N ARG A 150 5.13 9.98 -4.43
CA ARG A 150 4.00 10.43 -5.26
C ARG A 150 4.21 11.88 -5.68
N PRO A 151 4.51 12.15 -6.96
CA PRO A 151 4.76 13.51 -7.46
C PRO A 151 3.65 14.50 -7.16
N ALA A 152 2.39 14.04 -7.17
CA ALA A 152 1.22 14.88 -6.88
C ALA A 152 1.27 15.52 -5.46
N TYR A 153 2.02 14.92 -4.51
CA TYR A 153 2.23 15.53 -3.19
C TYR A 153 2.95 16.88 -3.25
N ARG A 154 3.72 17.16 -4.30
CA ARG A 154 4.36 18.47 -4.49
C ARG A 154 3.36 19.60 -4.69
N SER A 155 2.14 19.29 -5.16
CA SER A 155 1.05 20.25 -5.28
C SER A 155 0.57 20.80 -3.93
N ILE A 156 0.90 20.14 -2.81
CA ILE A 156 0.55 20.61 -1.46
C ILE A 156 1.16 21.97 -1.17
N LYS A 157 2.37 22.23 -1.68
CA LYS A 157 3.03 23.54 -1.57
C LYS A 157 2.13 24.67 -2.07
N PHE A 158 1.28 24.42 -3.07
CA PHE A 158 0.34 25.40 -3.59
C PHE A 158 -0.67 25.89 -2.54
N ILE A 159 -1.15 24.99 -1.63
CA ILE A 159 -2.06 25.43 -0.55
C ILE A 159 -1.35 26.45 0.34
N ARG A 160 -0.05 26.26 0.59
CA ARG A 160 0.76 27.19 1.37
C ARG A 160 0.81 28.58 0.73
N THR A 161 0.91 28.66 -0.61
CA THR A 161 0.88 29.94 -1.31
C THR A 161 -0.47 30.65 -1.23
N LEU A 162 -1.56 29.90 -1.12
CA LEU A 162 -2.91 30.47 -0.92
C LEU A 162 -3.12 30.95 0.53
N HIS A 163 -2.52 30.26 1.50
CA HIS A 163 -2.69 30.49 2.94
C HIS A 163 -1.33 30.54 3.65
N PRO A 164 -0.51 31.59 3.43
CA PRO A 164 0.89 31.63 3.88
C PRO A 164 1.07 31.64 5.40
N ASN A 165 0.05 32.08 6.15
CA ASN A 165 0.09 32.16 7.61
C ASN A 165 -0.48 30.93 8.32
N VAL A 166 -0.88 29.90 7.57
CA VAL A 166 -1.44 28.67 8.13
C VAL A 166 -0.33 27.65 8.37
N SER A 167 -0.26 27.10 9.57
CA SER A 167 0.73 26.07 9.89
C SER A 167 0.50 24.78 9.12
N VAL A 168 1.60 24.07 8.86
CA VAL A 168 1.61 22.74 8.21
C VAL A 168 2.06 21.70 9.21
N ILE A 169 1.31 20.61 9.31
CA ILE A 169 1.75 19.42 10.03
C ILE A 169 1.93 18.24 9.07
N GLY A 170 3.16 17.75 8.96
CA GLY A 170 3.47 16.51 8.22
C GLY A 170 3.51 15.31 9.17
N LEU A 171 2.75 14.26 8.86
CA LEU A 171 2.66 13.05 9.69
C LEU A 171 3.16 11.83 8.90
N THR A 172 4.02 11.04 9.51
CA THR A 172 4.48 9.77 8.93
C THR A 172 4.86 8.75 10.00
N ALA A 173 4.78 7.46 9.66
CA ALA A 173 5.19 6.39 10.56
C ALA A 173 6.61 5.87 10.26
N SER A 174 7.20 6.22 9.12
CA SER A 174 8.46 5.64 8.66
C SER A 174 9.20 6.66 7.80
N ALA A 175 10.18 7.33 8.39
CA ALA A 175 11.06 8.26 7.67
C ALA A 175 12.45 8.28 8.30
N THR A 176 13.48 8.24 7.46
CA THR A 176 14.87 8.52 7.84
C THR A 176 15.08 10.03 7.92
N THR A 177 16.18 10.48 8.53
CA THR A 177 16.53 11.92 8.63
C THR A 177 16.51 12.59 7.25
N LYS A 178 17.07 11.93 6.24
CA LYS A 178 17.08 12.43 4.86
C LYS A 178 15.69 12.63 4.28
N VAL A 179 14.76 11.73 4.57
CA VAL A 179 13.35 11.85 4.15
C VAL A 179 12.67 13.02 4.86
N VAL A 180 12.93 13.20 6.17
CA VAL A 180 12.38 14.32 6.96
C VAL A 180 12.86 15.66 6.42
N GLU A 181 14.15 15.80 6.13
CA GLU A 181 14.73 17.01 5.54
C GLU A 181 14.07 17.34 4.20
N ASP A 182 13.89 16.34 3.33
CA ASP A 182 13.22 16.52 2.04
C ASP A 182 11.73 16.90 2.22
N ILE A 183 11.01 16.29 3.17
CA ILE A 183 9.63 16.69 3.52
C ILE A 183 9.57 18.17 3.89
N CYS A 184 10.47 18.64 4.76
CA CYS A 184 10.51 20.05 5.18
C CYS A 184 10.71 20.99 3.99
N VAL A 185 11.63 20.66 3.08
CA VAL A 185 11.89 21.45 1.88
C VAL A 185 10.69 21.44 0.93
N GLN A 186 10.10 20.28 0.66
CA GLN A 186 9.01 20.14 -0.30
C GLN A 186 7.69 20.76 0.19
N LEU A 187 7.45 20.79 1.51
CA LEU A 187 6.30 21.44 2.12
C LEU A 187 6.52 22.94 2.41
N ASP A 188 7.72 23.46 2.12
CA ASP A 188 8.08 24.84 2.40
C ASP A 188 7.91 25.20 3.89
N CYS A 189 8.31 24.28 4.77
CA CYS A 189 8.19 24.48 6.21
C CYS A 189 9.17 25.55 6.71
N ILE A 190 8.69 26.43 7.59
CA ILE A 190 9.49 27.51 8.19
C ILE A 190 9.89 27.10 9.59
N ALA A 191 11.22 26.87 9.81
CA ALA A 191 11.77 26.43 11.09
C ALA A 191 10.94 25.33 11.81
N PRO A 192 10.64 24.20 11.14
CA PRO A 192 9.68 23.23 11.65
C PRO A 192 10.16 22.58 12.94
N GLN A 193 9.24 22.35 13.88
CA GLN A 193 9.49 21.49 15.02
C GLN A 193 9.38 20.03 14.60
N ILE A 194 10.42 19.21 14.91
CA ILE A 194 10.45 17.80 14.56
C ILE A 194 10.23 16.96 15.81
N PHE A 195 9.10 16.26 15.85
CA PHE A 195 8.75 15.35 16.93
C PHE A 195 8.99 13.91 16.51
N LYS A 196 9.81 13.20 17.26
CA LYS A 196 10.13 11.80 16.98
C LYS A 196 9.88 10.95 18.24
N THR A 197 9.06 9.92 18.11
CA THR A 197 8.96 8.88 19.13
C THR A 197 9.79 7.67 18.70
N SER A 198 10.20 6.85 19.66
CA SER A 198 10.91 5.62 19.35
C SER A 198 10.06 4.69 18.49
N PHE A 199 10.71 4.07 17.52
CA PHE A 199 10.12 3.00 16.69
C PHE A 199 10.08 1.64 17.42
N HIS A 200 10.57 1.59 18.67
CA HIS A 200 10.56 0.38 19.48
C HIS A 200 9.15 -0.08 19.84
N ARG A 201 8.87 -1.35 19.63
CA ARG A 201 7.60 -2.01 19.96
C ARG A 201 7.88 -3.15 20.93
N PRO A 202 7.75 -2.92 22.25
CA PRO A 202 8.13 -3.91 23.27
C PRO A 202 7.27 -5.18 23.26
N ASN A 203 6.03 -5.08 22.78
CA ASN A 203 5.08 -6.19 22.69
C ASN A 203 5.10 -6.93 21.34
N LEU A 204 5.92 -6.50 20.37
CA LEU A 204 5.95 -7.07 19.03
C LEU A 204 7.23 -7.88 18.79
N ALA A 205 7.07 -9.19 18.71
CA ALA A 205 8.17 -10.10 18.42
C ALA A 205 8.43 -10.20 16.90
N TYR A 206 9.61 -9.78 16.46
CA TYR A 206 10.05 -9.91 15.07
C TYR A 206 10.75 -11.26 14.87
N LEU A 207 10.11 -12.15 14.12
CA LEU A 207 10.59 -13.51 13.87
C LEU A 207 10.97 -13.70 12.40
N THR A 208 12.15 -14.23 12.14
CA THR A 208 12.56 -14.71 10.82
C THR A 208 12.74 -16.22 10.91
N LEU A 209 11.95 -16.95 10.14
CA LEU A 209 11.93 -18.42 10.18
C LEU A 209 12.34 -18.99 8.83
N ASP A 210 13.39 -19.80 8.82
CA ASP A 210 13.79 -20.59 7.66
C ASP A 210 12.85 -21.78 7.52
N CYS A 211 12.27 -21.95 6.33
CA CYS A 211 11.36 -23.07 6.05
C CYS A 211 11.30 -23.36 4.54
N GLU A 212 11.32 -24.61 4.16
CA GLU A 212 11.14 -25.02 2.77
C GLU A 212 9.67 -24.97 2.37
N ASP A 213 8.78 -25.54 3.21
CA ASP A 213 7.33 -25.49 3.01
C ASP A 213 6.69 -24.36 3.83
N LYS A 214 6.52 -23.22 3.17
CA LYS A 214 5.88 -22.04 3.76
C LYS A 214 4.39 -22.24 4.05
N TYR A 215 3.69 -23.05 3.27
CA TYR A 215 2.27 -23.34 3.49
C TYR A 215 2.07 -24.12 4.80
N PHE A 216 2.84 -25.18 4.98
CA PHE A 216 2.80 -25.97 6.21
C PHE A 216 3.19 -25.13 7.44
N LYS A 217 4.27 -24.34 7.31
CA LYS A 217 4.73 -23.46 8.40
C LYS A 217 3.70 -22.40 8.77
N THR A 218 3.01 -21.81 7.79
CA THR A 218 1.92 -20.87 8.01
C THR A 218 0.79 -21.49 8.83
N VAL A 219 0.37 -22.72 8.50
CA VAL A 219 -0.67 -23.45 9.27
C VAL A 219 -0.22 -23.71 10.70
N GLN A 220 1.03 -24.12 10.93
CA GLN A 220 1.58 -24.32 12.28
C GLN A 220 1.51 -23.02 13.11
N ILE A 221 1.91 -21.88 12.53
CA ILE A 221 1.89 -20.59 13.21
C ILE A 221 0.46 -20.18 13.56
N LEU A 222 -0.48 -20.30 12.62
CA LEU A 222 -1.86 -19.89 12.81
C LEU A 222 -2.63 -20.80 13.79
N LYS A 223 -2.25 -22.07 13.91
CA LYS A 223 -2.78 -22.97 14.96
C LYS A 223 -2.22 -22.66 16.33
N LYS A 224 -0.95 -22.24 16.40
CA LYS A 224 -0.31 -21.83 17.66
C LYS A 224 -0.84 -20.49 18.15
N TYR A 225 -1.07 -19.56 17.22
CA TYR A 225 -1.56 -18.21 17.49
C TYR A 225 -2.90 -18.03 16.77
N SER A 226 -3.98 -18.33 17.46
CA SER A 226 -5.33 -18.42 16.89
C SER A 226 -6.07 -17.07 16.78
N GLY A 227 -5.43 -15.96 17.16
CA GLY A 227 -6.01 -14.63 17.04
C GLY A 227 -6.06 -14.09 15.61
N PRO A 228 -6.73 -12.96 15.40
CA PRO A 228 -6.82 -12.33 14.09
C PRO A 228 -5.46 -12.13 13.45
N SER A 229 -5.31 -12.53 12.18
CA SER A 229 -4.02 -12.55 11.50
C SER A 229 -4.07 -11.99 10.10
N ILE A 230 -2.94 -11.43 9.64
CA ILE A 230 -2.76 -10.93 8.28
C ILE A 230 -1.61 -11.71 7.63
N ILE A 231 -1.80 -12.16 6.39
CA ILE A 231 -0.73 -12.76 5.59
C ILE A 231 -0.46 -11.89 4.37
N TYR A 232 0.75 -11.34 4.29
CA TYR A 232 1.17 -10.56 3.15
C TYR A 232 1.80 -11.43 2.07
N VAL A 233 1.27 -11.27 0.85
CA VAL A 233 1.75 -11.90 -0.38
C VAL A 233 1.96 -10.88 -1.48
N ARG A 234 2.70 -11.24 -2.53
CA ARG A 234 3.12 -10.29 -3.57
C ARG A 234 2.21 -10.21 -4.79
N ASN A 235 1.37 -11.19 -5.04
CA ASN A 235 0.52 -11.19 -6.21
C ASN A 235 -0.92 -11.56 -5.87
N ARG A 236 -1.84 -11.12 -6.73
CA ARG A 236 -3.29 -11.31 -6.55
C ARG A 236 -3.68 -12.79 -6.51
N LYS A 237 -3.04 -13.62 -7.33
CA LYS A 237 -3.33 -15.07 -7.42
C LYS A 237 -3.00 -15.78 -6.11
N ALA A 238 -1.85 -15.48 -5.51
CA ALA A 238 -1.44 -16.06 -4.24
C ALA A 238 -2.39 -15.72 -3.07
N THR A 239 -3.09 -14.56 -3.11
CA THR A 239 -4.07 -14.25 -2.06
C THR A 239 -5.19 -15.27 -2.01
N LEU A 240 -5.71 -15.65 -3.17
CA LEU A 240 -6.77 -16.64 -3.29
C LEU A 240 -6.27 -18.07 -3.03
N GLU A 241 -5.10 -18.44 -3.57
CA GLU A 241 -4.51 -19.78 -3.40
C GLU A 241 -4.25 -20.10 -1.93
N ILE A 242 -3.60 -19.19 -1.19
CA ILE A 242 -3.31 -19.40 0.23
C ILE A 242 -4.59 -19.37 1.06
N SER A 243 -5.53 -18.44 0.78
CA SER A 243 -6.81 -18.42 1.48
C SER A 243 -7.57 -19.73 1.31
N ASN A 244 -7.68 -20.25 0.08
CA ASN A 244 -8.32 -21.54 -0.17
C ASN A 244 -7.62 -22.68 0.55
N TYR A 245 -6.28 -22.71 0.52
CA TYR A 245 -5.51 -23.74 1.24
C TYR A 245 -5.77 -23.70 2.76
N LEU A 246 -5.80 -22.52 3.38
CA LEU A 246 -6.09 -22.36 4.81
C LEU A 246 -7.50 -22.86 5.16
N ASN A 247 -8.49 -22.54 4.33
CA ASN A 247 -9.87 -23.02 4.50
C ASN A 247 -9.94 -24.55 4.44
N THR A 248 -9.15 -25.22 3.57
CA THR A 248 -9.07 -26.71 3.57
C THR A 248 -8.44 -27.29 4.83
N LYS A 249 -7.66 -26.48 5.59
CA LYS A 249 -7.05 -26.87 6.86
C LYS A 249 -7.87 -26.48 8.09
N GLY A 250 -9.11 -26.00 7.89
CA GLY A 250 -10.02 -25.61 8.96
C GLY A 250 -9.73 -24.25 9.57
N ILE A 251 -8.94 -23.39 8.89
CA ILE A 251 -8.64 -22.02 9.32
C ILE A 251 -9.46 -21.08 8.45
N THR A 252 -10.45 -20.38 9.04
CA THR A 252 -11.30 -19.45 8.31
C THR A 252 -10.49 -18.28 7.76
N SER A 253 -10.51 -18.11 6.44
CA SER A 253 -9.71 -17.08 5.79
C SER A 253 -10.41 -16.41 4.62
N GLY A 254 -10.19 -15.11 4.49
CA GLY A 254 -10.56 -14.30 3.35
C GLY A 254 -9.32 -13.84 2.57
N PHE A 255 -9.56 -13.17 1.43
CA PHE A 255 -8.49 -12.63 0.60
C PHE A 255 -8.76 -11.18 0.21
N TYR A 256 -7.69 -10.39 0.01
CA TYR A 256 -7.81 -8.97 -0.32
C TYR A 256 -6.72 -8.50 -1.29
N HIS A 257 -7.09 -7.83 -2.37
CA HIS A 257 -6.15 -7.24 -3.32
C HIS A 257 -6.76 -6.08 -4.10
N GLY A 258 -5.94 -5.27 -4.72
CA GLY A 258 -6.35 -4.06 -5.45
C GLY A 258 -7.32 -4.31 -6.62
N GLY A 259 -7.36 -5.53 -7.16
CA GLY A 259 -8.25 -5.90 -8.26
C GLY A 259 -9.68 -6.28 -7.87
N LEU A 260 -10.02 -6.34 -6.58
CA LEU A 260 -11.38 -6.52 -6.11
C LEU A 260 -12.18 -5.23 -6.31
N ASN A 261 -13.48 -5.35 -6.61
CA ASN A 261 -14.38 -4.19 -6.61
C ASN A 261 -14.64 -3.70 -5.17
N SER A 262 -15.21 -2.49 -5.03
CA SER A 262 -15.42 -1.87 -3.70
C SER A 262 -16.28 -2.75 -2.80
N LYS A 263 -17.36 -3.34 -3.31
CA LYS A 263 -18.27 -4.18 -2.53
C LYS A 263 -17.58 -5.46 -2.03
N GLU A 264 -16.77 -6.09 -2.87
CA GLU A 264 -15.99 -7.27 -2.48
C GLU A 264 -14.95 -6.91 -1.40
N LYS A 265 -14.27 -5.76 -1.56
CA LYS A 265 -13.31 -5.25 -0.56
C LYS A 265 -13.98 -5.03 0.78
N ASP A 266 -15.13 -4.35 0.80
CA ASP A 266 -15.89 -4.07 2.03
C ASP A 266 -16.33 -5.36 2.70
N THR A 267 -16.88 -6.31 1.94
CA THR A 267 -17.31 -7.62 2.46
C THR A 267 -16.14 -8.40 3.09
N GLN A 268 -14.99 -8.51 2.39
CA GLN A 268 -13.83 -9.24 2.92
C GLN A 268 -13.25 -8.56 4.16
N PHE A 269 -13.24 -7.23 4.18
CA PHE A 269 -12.80 -6.45 5.34
C PHE A 269 -13.74 -6.66 6.54
N GLU A 270 -15.05 -6.58 6.35
CA GLU A 270 -16.06 -6.78 7.40
C GLU A 270 -15.98 -8.18 8.02
N LEU A 271 -15.91 -9.23 7.20
CA LEU A 271 -15.78 -10.61 7.67
C LEU A 271 -14.55 -10.79 8.58
N TRP A 272 -13.42 -10.20 8.20
CA TRP A 272 -12.20 -10.27 9.01
C TRP A 272 -12.25 -9.33 10.22
N SER A 273 -12.77 -8.12 10.08
CA SER A 273 -12.89 -7.13 11.15
C SER A 273 -13.77 -7.65 12.29
N ASN A 274 -14.87 -8.33 11.96
CA ASN A 274 -15.82 -8.93 12.89
C ASN A 274 -15.40 -10.32 13.40
N ASN A 275 -14.15 -10.76 13.13
CA ASN A 275 -13.60 -12.06 13.53
C ASN A 275 -14.35 -13.28 12.95
N GLN A 276 -15.15 -13.13 11.91
CA GLN A 276 -15.77 -14.26 11.20
C GLN A 276 -14.70 -15.01 10.38
N ASN A 277 -13.74 -14.29 9.82
CA ASN A 277 -12.50 -14.84 9.31
C ASN A 277 -11.36 -14.58 10.30
N GLN A 278 -10.63 -15.64 10.71
CA GLN A 278 -9.42 -15.51 11.52
C GLN A 278 -8.31 -14.82 10.73
N VAL A 279 -8.18 -15.12 9.44
CA VAL A 279 -7.07 -14.69 8.61
C VAL A 279 -7.57 -13.89 7.41
N ILE A 280 -6.82 -12.84 7.07
CA ILE A 280 -6.93 -12.20 5.75
C ILE A 280 -5.60 -12.34 5.01
N VAL A 281 -5.65 -12.93 3.81
CA VAL A 281 -4.49 -13.06 2.92
C VAL A 281 -4.51 -11.93 1.92
N ALA A 282 -3.49 -11.08 1.93
CA ALA A 282 -3.57 -9.82 1.23
C ALA A 282 -2.27 -9.41 0.51
N THR A 283 -2.41 -8.59 -0.53
CA THR A 283 -1.30 -7.79 -1.06
C THR A 283 -1.14 -6.51 -0.24
N ASN A 284 -0.11 -5.69 -0.54
CA ASN A 284 0.09 -4.37 0.05
C ASN A 284 -1.11 -3.40 -0.13
N ALA A 285 -2.08 -3.72 -1.01
CA ALA A 285 -3.35 -3.00 -1.11
C ALA A 285 -4.20 -3.10 0.17
N PHE A 286 -3.98 -4.12 1.00
CA PHE A 286 -4.54 -4.25 2.33
C PHE A 286 -3.54 -3.67 3.33
N GLY A 287 -3.60 -2.39 3.52
CA GLY A 287 -2.55 -1.74 4.28
C GLY A 287 -3.00 -0.47 4.97
N MET A 288 -2.72 0.67 4.37
CA MET A 288 -2.98 1.96 4.97
C MET A 288 -4.47 2.11 5.32
N GLY A 289 -4.78 2.55 6.54
CA GLY A 289 -6.15 2.72 7.01
C GLY A 289 -6.75 1.57 7.85
N ILE A 290 -6.07 0.44 7.99
CA ILE A 290 -6.56 -0.65 8.84
C ILE A 290 -6.23 -0.32 10.30
N ASP A 291 -7.26 -0.16 11.12
CA ASP A 291 -7.14 0.16 12.56
C ASP A 291 -7.76 -0.92 13.48
N LYS A 292 -7.60 -2.20 13.11
CA LYS A 292 -7.97 -3.31 14.00
C LYS A 292 -6.91 -3.48 15.08
N ALA A 293 -7.27 -3.23 16.34
CA ALA A 293 -6.32 -3.19 17.45
C ALA A 293 -5.77 -4.57 17.86
N ASN A 294 -6.58 -5.62 17.74
CA ASN A 294 -6.30 -6.95 18.26
C ASN A 294 -5.69 -7.92 17.22
N VAL A 295 -5.00 -7.43 16.20
CA VAL A 295 -4.26 -8.30 15.29
C VAL A 295 -3.10 -8.95 16.03
N GLN A 296 -3.13 -10.27 16.16
CA GLN A 296 -2.13 -11.01 16.90
C GLN A 296 -0.90 -11.34 16.06
N THR A 297 -1.09 -11.71 14.79
CA THR A 297 0.00 -12.18 13.94
C THR A 297 -0.01 -11.54 12.56
N VAL A 298 1.15 -11.07 12.11
CA VAL A 298 1.38 -10.65 10.73
C VAL A 298 2.44 -11.56 10.12
N ILE A 299 2.11 -12.26 9.04
CA ILE A 299 3.01 -13.19 8.35
C ILE A 299 3.37 -12.63 6.98
N HIS A 300 4.66 -12.46 6.72
CA HIS A 300 5.18 -12.18 5.39
C HIS A 300 5.55 -13.50 4.72
N HIS A 301 4.68 -13.98 3.83
CA HIS A 301 4.92 -15.19 3.04
C HIS A 301 6.01 -14.97 1.97
N ASN A 302 6.10 -13.73 1.47
CA ASN A 302 7.17 -13.25 0.59
C ASN A 302 7.92 -12.11 1.27
N LEU A 303 9.19 -11.89 0.88
CA LEU A 303 9.98 -10.80 1.44
C LEU A 303 9.37 -9.43 1.09
N PRO A 304 9.39 -8.46 2.01
CA PRO A 304 8.97 -7.09 1.77
C PRO A 304 9.93 -6.39 0.80
N GLU A 305 9.48 -5.34 0.12
CA GLU A 305 10.30 -4.58 -0.82
C GLU A 305 11.31 -3.66 -0.13
N SER A 306 11.01 -3.26 1.12
CA SER A 306 11.84 -2.40 1.95
C SER A 306 11.56 -2.63 3.43
N LEU A 307 12.44 -2.15 4.32
CA LEU A 307 12.21 -2.22 5.76
C LEU A 307 11.13 -1.25 6.24
N GLU A 308 10.91 -0.15 5.55
CA GLU A 308 9.80 0.77 5.83
C GLU A 308 8.45 0.09 5.60
N SER A 309 8.28 -0.57 4.42
CA SER A 309 7.07 -1.35 4.14
C SER A 309 6.89 -2.47 5.17
N TYR A 310 7.97 -3.19 5.49
CA TYR A 310 7.93 -4.22 6.53
C TYR A 310 7.48 -3.67 7.88
N TYR A 311 8.06 -2.55 8.32
CA TYR A 311 7.72 -1.93 9.60
C TYR A 311 6.25 -1.49 9.66
N GLN A 312 5.74 -0.89 8.59
CA GLN A 312 4.34 -0.49 8.50
C GLN A 312 3.38 -1.69 8.49
N GLU A 313 3.71 -2.76 7.74
CA GLU A 313 2.91 -3.98 7.65
C GLU A 313 2.96 -4.77 8.96
N ALA A 314 4.13 -5.02 9.52
CA ALA A 314 4.35 -5.69 10.80
C ALA A 314 3.72 -4.94 11.97
N GLY A 315 3.80 -3.59 11.95
CA GLY A 315 3.26 -2.70 12.98
C GLY A 315 1.74 -2.71 13.11
N ARG A 316 1.02 -3.45 12.26
CA ARG A 316 -0.43 -3.71 12.40
C ARG A 316 -0.73 -4.66 13.54
N ALA A 317 0.21 -5.53 13.90
CA ALA A 317 0.06 -6.43 15.04
C ALA A 317 0.27 -5.71 16.38
N GLY A 318 -0.49 -6.13 17.40
CA GLY A 318 -0.33 -5.72 18.79
C GLY A 318 -0.58 -4.25 19.08
N ARG A 319 -1.53 -3.59 18.41
CA ARG A 319 -1.90 -2.19 18.71
C ARG A 319 -2.63 -2.04 20.05
N ASN A 320 -3.19 -3.12 20.56
CA ASN A 320 -3.79 -3.22 21.89
C ASN A 320 -2.75 -3.42 23.01
N ASN A 321 -1.46 -3.35 22.72
CA ASN A 321 -0.33 -3.61 23.62
C ASN A 321 -0.21 -5.07 24.13
N GLU A 322 -1.00 -5.99 23.61
CA GLU A 322 -0.82 -7.43 23.87
C GLU A 322 0.34 -7.99 23.04
N ASN A 323 0.85 -9.15 23.48
CA ASN A 323 1.92 -9.84 22.76
C ASN A 323 1.50 -10.21 21.34
N ALA A 324 2.30 -9.79 20.38
CA ALA A 324 2.04 -9.97 18.96
C ALA A 324 3.30 -10.42 18.20
N TYR A 325 3.08 -10.98 17.02
CA TYR A 325 4.14 -11.64 16.26
C TYR A 325 4.18 -11.14 14.81
N ALA A 326 5.34 -10.66 14.38
CA ALA A 326 5.62 -10.33 12.99
C ALA A 326 6.59 -11.38 12.43
N VAL A 327 6.13 -12.23 11.54
CA VAL A 327 6.87 -13.40 11.05
C VAL A 327 7.23 -13.23 9.59
N ILE A 328 8.52 -13.31 9.26
CA ILE A 328 9.00 -13.48 7.88
C ILE A 328 9.31 -14.94 7.66
N LEU A 329 8.66 -15.56 6.68
CA LEU A 329 8.98 -16.90 6.20
C LEU A 329 10.01 -16.82 5.09
N ARG A 330 11.15 -17.47 5.26
CA ARG A 330 12.29 -17.40 4.35
C ARG A 330 12.66 -18.80 3.82
N ASN A 331 12.98 -18.85 2.54
CA ASN A 331 13.63 -19.99 1.90
C ASN A 331 14.79 -19.53 0.98
N THR A 332 15.51 -20.47 0.41
CA THR A 332 16.72 -20.22 -0.40
C THR A 332 16.46 -19.46 -1.69
N VAL A 333 15.24 -19.53 -2.25
CA VAL A 333 14.89 -18.87 -3.53
C VAL A 333 14.30 -17.47 -3.37
N ASP A 334 13.98 -17.03 -2.14
CA ASP A 334 13.28 -15.77 -1.91
C ASP A 334 14.08 -14.53 -2.34
N GLU A 335 15.40 -14.52 -2.12
CA GLU A 335 16.25 -13.39 -2.54
C GLU A 335 16.26 -13.25 -4.04
N MET A 336 16.39 -14.37 -4.78
CA MET A 336 16.35 -14.39 -6.24
C MET A 336 14.97 -13.93 -6.75
N ASN A 337 13.88 -14.45 -6.17
CA ASN A 337 12.53 -14.07 -6.53
C ASN A 337 12.27 -12.57 -6.28
N SER A 338 12.76 -12.03 -5.18
CA SER A 338 12.64 -10.61 -4.86
C SER A 338 13.45 -9.73 -5.82
N LYS A 339 14.68 -10.12 -6.17
CA LYS A 339 15.48 -9.42 -7.19
C LYS A 339 14.75 -9.41 -8.54
N ASN A 340 14.23 -10.56 -8.97
CA ASN A 340 13.48 -10.67 -10.21
C ASN A 340 12.22 -9.79 -10.21
N GLN A 341 11.52 -9.71 -9.10
CA GLN A 341 10.30 -8.93 -8.97
C GLN A 341 10.54 -7.42 -8.90
N TYR A 342 11.53 -6.98 -8.13
CA TYR A 342 11.70 -5.56 -7.79
C TYR A 342 12.81 -4.87 -8.57
N ILE A 343 13.85 -5.60 -9.01
CA ILE A 343 15.02 -5.00 -9.66
C ILE A 343 14.99 -5.23 -11.15
N THR A 344 14.76 -6.48 -11.62
CA THR A 344 14.78 -6.78 -13.07
C THR A 344 13.60 -6.15 -13.83
N THR A 345 12.55 -5.76 -13.12
CA THR A 345 11.40 -5.06 -13.69
C THR A 345 11.56 -3.54 -13.74
N LEU A 346 12.67 -3.00 -13.24
CA LEU A 346 12.96 -1.56 -13.33
C LEU A 346 13.46 -1.23 -14.75
N PRO A 347 12.78 -0.33 -15.49
CA PRO A 347 13.20 0.04 -16.83
C PRO A 347 14.40 1.00 -16.76
N ASP A 348 15.48 0.64 -17.39
CA ASP A 348 16.63 1.53 -17.57
C ASP A 348 16.32 2.69 -18.54
N THR A 349 17.27 3.61 -18.68
CA THR A 349 17.12 4.78 -19.57
C THR A 349 16.89 4.37 -21.03
N ALA A 350 17.46 3.25 -21.48
CA ALA A 350 17.28 2.78 -22.86
C ALA A 350 15.86 2.28 -23.10
N VAL A 351 15.31 1.54 -22.14
CA VAL A 351 13.90 1.10 -22.16
C VAL A 351 12.96 2.30 -22.12
N LEU A 352 13.21 3.29 -21.25
CA LEU A 352 12.39 4.50 -21.18
C LEU A 352 12.37 5.26 -22.51
N LYS A 353 13.54 5.46 -23.15
CA LYS A 353 13.63 6.06 -24.48
C LYS A 353 12.81 5.28 -25.52
N LYS A 354 12.97 3.96 -25.51
CA LYS A 354 12.24 3.10 -26.45
C LYS A 354 10.73 3.21 -26.25
N VAL A 355 10.25 3.11 -25.00
CA VAL A 355 8.82 3.16 -24.69
C VAL A 355 8.25 4.55 -25.01
N TYR A 356 8.92 5.63 -24.62
CA TYR A 356 8.47 7.00 -24.90
C TYR A 356 8.37 7.29 -26.40
N LYS A 357 9.41 6.95 -27.17
CA LYS A 357 9.41 7.12 -28.62
C LYS A 357 8.28 6.32 -29.29
N ARG A 358 8.05 5.06 -28.84
CA ARG A 358 6.96 4.23 -29.35
C ARG A 358 5.59 4.79 -28.96
N LEU A 359 5.46 5.37 -27.77
CA LEU A 359 4.24 6.01 -27.31
C LEU A 359 3.89 7.24 -28.16
N CYS A 360 4.85 8.12 -28.43
CA CYS A 360 4.66 9.25 -29.34
C CYS A 360 4.27 8.81 -30.76
N ASN A 361 4.91 7.75 -31.26
CA ASN A 361 4.58 7.21 -32.59
C ASN A 361 3.18 6.56 -32.61
N TYR A 362 2.76 5.88 -31.53
CA TYR A 362 1.42 5.28 -31.43
C TYR A 362 0.31 6.33 -31.54
N PHE A 363 0.53 7.50 -30.95
CA PHE A 363 -0.40 8.64 -31.02
C PHE A 363 -0.10 9.63 -32.16
N GLN A 364 0.87 9.31 -33.02
CA GLN A 364 1.26 10.14 -34.18
C GLN A 364 1.64 11.60 -33.81
N ILE A 365 2.26 11.77 -32.64
CA ILE A 365 2.71 13.08 -32.17
C ILE A 365 4.00 13.45 -32.88
N SER A 366 4.05 14.63 -33.51
CA SER A 366 5.24 15.15 -34.18
C SER A 366 6.26 15.70 -33.17
N TYR A 367 7.54 15.79 -33.58
CA TYR A 367 8.58 16.39 -32.76
C TYR A 367 8.27 17.86 -32.46
N GLY A 368 8.37 18.25 -31.20
CA GLY A 368 8.02 19.59 -30.72
C GLY A 368 6.54 19.81 -30.39
N GLU A 369 5.67 18.84 -30.68
CA GLU A 369 4.23 18.89 -30.46
C GLU A 369 3.78 18.00 -29.29
N GLY A 370 2.46 17.97 -29.04
CA GLY A 370 1.81 17.04 -28.12
C GLY A 370 1.55 17.56 -26.71
N ILE A 371 2.06 18.74 -26.32
CA ILE A 371 1.79 19.33 -25.00
C ILE A 371 0.27 19.47 -24.77
N ASP A 372 -0.19 19.07 -23.57
CA ASP A 372 -1.59 19.09 -23.12
C ASP A 372 -2.56 18.28 -23.98
N THR A 373 -2.04 17.43 -24.90
CA THR A 373 -2.90 16.54 -25.69
C THR A 373 -3.22 15.27 -24.89
N THR A 374 -4.50 14.87 -24.92
CA THR A 374 -5.01 13.72 -24.21
C THR A 374 -5.50 12.65 -25.17
N HIS A 375 -5.05 11.43 -24.98
CA HIS A 375 -5.30 10.31 -25.88
C HIS A 375 -5.85 9.10 -25.10
N SER A 376 -6.83 8.42 -25.69
CA SER A 376 -7.30 7.13 -25.21
C SER A 376 -6.27 6.05 -25.50
N PHE A 377 -5.92 5.23 -24.52
CA PHE A 377 -4.82 4.29 -24.58
C PHE A 377 -5.27 2.85 -24.35
N ASN A 378 -4.84 1.94 -25.22
CA ASN A 378 -4.96 0.51 -25.05
C ASN A 378 -3.58 -0.10 -24.78
N PHE A 379 -3.30 -0.41 -23.52
CA PHE A 379 -2.01 -0.91 -23.08
C PHE A 379 -1.64 -2.25 -23.75
N LYS A 380 -2.61 -3.18 -23.83
CA LYS A 380 -2.37 -4.50 -24.42
C LYS A 380 -2.05 -4.41 -25.90
N GLU A 381 -2.80 -3.60 -26.63
CA GLU A 381 -2.58 -3.34 -28.06
C GLU A 381 -1.22 -2.67 -28.30
N PHE A 382 -0.88 -1.64 -27.52
CA PHE A 382 0.42 -0.97 -27.59
C PHE A 382 1.57 -1.96 -27.42
N CYS A 383 1.52 -2.80 -26.36
CA CYS A 383 2.55 -3.80 -26.12
C CYS A 383 2.66 -4.80 -27.28
N SER A 384 1.54 -5.27 -27.84
CA SER A 384 1.55 -6.22 -28.97
C SER A 384 2.05 -5.59 -30.27
N THR A 385 1.64 -4.35 -30.59
CA THR A 385 2.03 -3.63 -31.80
C THR A 385 3.55 -3.41 -31.87
N TYR A 386 4.16 -3.09 -30.73
CA TYR A 386 5.60 -2.80 -30.70
C TYR A 386 6.46 -3.92 -30.10
N ASN A 387 5.88 -5.10 -29.87
CA ASN A 387 6.54 -6.26 -29.24
C ASN A 387 7.31 -5.87 -27.96
N LEU A 388 6.60 -5.26 -27.02
CA LEU A 388 7.15 -4.77 -25.76
C LEU A 388 6.76 -5.68 -24.58
N PRO A 389 7.70 -5.99 -23.65
CA PRO A 389 7.39 -6.76 -22.45
C PRO A 389 6.42 -5.97 -21.53
N SER A 390 5.23 -6.51 -21.26
CA SER A 390 4.15 -5.79 -20.58
C SER A 390 4.55 -5.21 -19.22
N ILE A 391 5.21 -5.99 -18.34
CA ILE A 391 5.59 -5.52 -17.01
C ILE A 391 6.59 -4.35 -17.08
N LEU A 392 7.62 -4.50 -17.89
CA LEU A 392 8.66 -3.48 -18.06
C LEU A 392 8.11 -2.20 -18.70
N THR A 393 7.20 -2.36 -19.69
CA THR A 393 6.51 -1.25 -20.36
C THR A 393 5.58 -0.50 -19.40
N TYR A 394 4.81 -1.23 -18.58
CA TYR A 394 3.97 -0.63 -17.57
C TYR A 394 4.79 0.18 -16.55
N ASN A 395 5.89 -0.38 -16.06
CA ASN A 395 6.79 0.32 -15.15
C ASN A 395 7.43 1.55 -15.81
N ALA A 396 7.75 1.49 -17.11
CA ALA A 396 8.25 2.64 -17.86
C ALA A 396 7.20 3.76 -17.94
N LEU A 397 5.94 3.43 -18.25
CA LEU A 397 4.85 4.41 -18.25
C LEU A 397 4.63 5.04 -16.88
N LYS A 398 4.71 4.24 -15.80
CA LYS A 398 4.64 4.78 -14.42
C LYS A 398 5.80 5.70 -14.07
N ILE A 399 6.99 5.46 -14.58
CA ILE A 399 8.13 6.37 -14.39
C ILE A 399 7.90 7.67 -15.16
N LEU A 400 7.45 7.60 -16.42
CA LEU A 400 7.13 8.78 -17.22
C LEU A 400 6.02 9.63 -16.56
N ASP A 401 5.02 8.99 -15.96
CA ASP A 401 3.96 9.62 -15.16
C ASP A 401 4.54 10.30 -13.90
N ARG A 402 5.32 9.57 -13.12
CA ARG A 402 5.98 10.09 -11.91
C ARG A 402 6.96 11.24 -12.16
N THR A 403 7.53 11.31 -13.34
CA THR A 403 8.47 12.37 -13.73
C THR A 403 7.81 13.52 -14.47
N SER A 404 6.47 13.53 -14.53
CA SER A 404 5.66 14.56 -15.19
C SER A 404 5.97 14.76 -16.68
N VAL A 405 6.39 13.69 -17.35
CA VAL A 405 6.51 13.67 -18.83
C VAL A 405 5.15 13.41 -19.46
N ILE A 406 4.39 12.50 -18.86
CA ILE A 406 2.99 12.21 -19.19
C ILE A 406 2.17 12.20 -17.91
N SER A 407 0.83 12.24 -18.03
CA SER A 407 -0.11 11.85 -16.99
C SER A 407 -0.81 10.57 -17.43
N LEU A 408 -0.74 9.52 -16.61
CA LEU A 408 -1.35 8.22 -16.87
C LEU A 408 -2.56 8.01 -15.96
N GLU A 409 -3.75 8.18 -16.51
CA GLU A 409 -5.01 7.95 -15.81
C GLU A 409 -5.56 6.55 -16.16
N GLU A 410 -5.47 5.60 -15.23
CA GLU A 410 -6.03 4.27 -15.40
C GLU A 410 -7.55 4.31 -15.29
N ARG A 411 -8.24 3.96 -16.36
CA ARG A 411 -9.69 3.91 -16.42
C ARG A 411 -10.14 2.46 -16.54
N PHE A 412 -10.59 1.89 -15.44
CA PHE A 412 -11.21 0.56 -15.42
C PHE A 412 -12.71 0.58 -15.79
N LYS A 413 -13.16 1.62 -16.49
CA LYS A 413 -14.56 1.68 -16.97
C LYS A 413 -14.60 1.19 -18.41
N ASN A 414 -15.32 0.09 -18.65
CA ASN A 414 -15.69 -0.33 -19.98
C ASN A 414 -16.68 0.69 -20.55
N THR A 415 -16.15 1.66 -21.30
CA THR A 415 -16.96 2.57 -22.09
C THR A 415 -17.15 2.01 -23.49
N ALA A 416 -18.23 2.36 -24.13
CA ALA A 416 -18.48 2.04 -25.52
C ALA A 416 -19.16 3.24 -26.20
N PHE A 417 -19.01 3.32 -27.50
CA PHE A 417 -19.72 4.31 -28.29
C PHE A 417 -20.87 3.67 -29.04
N ILE A 418 -22.03 4.34 -29.01
CA ILE A 418 -23.22 3.88 -29.69
C ILE A 418 -23.88 5.00 -30.49
N GLN A 419 -24.37 4.68 -31.67
CA GLN A 419 -25.26 5.52 -32.44
C GLN A 419 -26.36 4.66 -33.07
N ILE A 420 -27.60 5.10 -32.99
CA ILE A 420 -28.73 4.44 -33.65
C ILE A 420 -28.74 4.83 -35.13
N LYS A 421 -28.74 3.83 -36.02
CA LYS A 421 -28.65 4.05 -37.47
C LYS A 421 -29.96 4.00 -38.19
N ILE A 422 -31.02 3.53 -37.53
CA ILE A 422 -32.37 3.43 -38.10
C ILE A 422 -33.29 4.49 -37.50
N GLY A 423 -34.28 4.90 -38.27
CA GLY A 423 -35.27 5.89 -37.83
C GLY A 423 -36.20 5.36 -36.72
N ASN A 424 -36.83 6.29 -36.01
CA ASN A 424 -37.69 6.00 -34.83
C ASN A 424 -38.74 4.91 -35.10
N THR A 425 -39.48 5.00 -36.20
CA THR A 425 -40.53 4.03 -36.54
C THR A 425 -39.99 2.61 -36.76
N ALA A 426 -38.84 2.50 -37.45
CA ALA A 426 -38.17 1.23 -37.65
C ALA A 426 -37.64 0.63 -36.34
N LEU A 427 -37.12 1.47 -35.45
CA LEU A 427 -36.64 1.06 -34.14
C LEU A 427 -37.80 0.56 -33.24
N PHE A 428 -38.95 1.24 -33.24
CA PHE A 428 -40.11 0.79 -32.49
C PHE A 428 -40.62 -0.58 -32.98
N ASN A 429 -40.72 -0.78 -34.28
CA ASN A 429 -41.11 -2.07 -34.87
C ASN A 429 -40.07 -3.18 -34.53
N TYR A 430 -38.80 -2.84 -34.47
CA TYR A 430 -37.74 -3.78 -34.07
C TYR A 430 -37.86 -4.17 -32.59
N ILE A 431 -38.09 -3.20 -31.71
CA ILE A 431 -38.24 -3.40 -30.26
C ILE A 431 -39.42 -4.32 -29.96
N GLU A 432 -40.57 -4.16 -30.67
CA GLU A 432 -41.74 -5.00 -30.48
C GLU A 432 -41.48 -6.47 -30.86
N LYS A 433 -40.72 -6.70 -31.92
CA LYS A 433 -40.37 -8.05 -32.40
C LYS A 433 -39.26 -8.74 -31.55
N HIS A 434 -38.47 -7.99 -30.77
CA HIS A 434 -37.31 -8.51 -30.04
C HIS A 434 -37.31 -8.11 -28.54
N PRO A 435 -38.18 -8.68 -27.69
CA PRO A 435 -38.37 -8.23 -26.30
C PRO A 435 -37.12 -8.31 -25.42
N LYS A 436 -36.22 -9.26 -25.66
CA LYS A 436 -34.93 -9.35 -24.92
C LYS A 436 -34.02 -8.15 -25.22
N LYS A 437 -33.88 -7.77 -26.49
CA LYS A 437 -33.06 -6.63 -26.93
C LYS A 437 -33.76 -5.30 -26.62
N ALA A 438 -35.06 -5.26 -26.61
CA ALA A 438 -35.88 -4.11 -26.25
C ALA A 438 -35.48 -3.51 -24.89
N ARG A 439 -35.16 -4.36 -23.89
CA ARG A 439 -34.78 -3.91 -22.56
C ARG A 439 -33.49 -3.08 -22.57
N ILE A 440 -32.48 -3.52 -23.32
CA ILE A 440 -31.18 -2.82 -23.43
C ILE A 440 -31.37 -1.51 -24.20
N ILE A 441 -32.07 -1.55 -25.36
CA ILE A 441 -32.29 -0.36 -26.19
C ILE A 441 -33.10 0.70 -25.42
N LYS A 442 -34.17 0.33 -24.75
CA LYS A 442 -34.97 1.26 -23.94
C LYS A 442 -34.18 1.88 -22.77
N LEU A 443 -33.28 1.12 -22.16
CA LEU A 443 -32.41 1.64 -21.11
C LEU A 443 -31.39 2.66 -21.67
N ILE A 444 -30.83 2.40 -22.86
CA ILE A 444 -29.91 3.33 -23.52
C ILE A 444 -30.64 4.62 -23.85
N LEU A 445 -31.81 4.53 -24.51
CA LEU A 445 -32.62 5.72 -24.86
C LEU A 445 -33.01 6.58 -23.64
N ARG A 446 -33.22 5.96 -22.48
CA ARG A 446 -33.57 6.68 -21.23
C ARG A 446 -32.37 7.25 -20.47
N SER A 447 -31.18 6.74 -20.73
CA SER A 447 -30.01 7.06 -19.92
C SER A 447 -28.98 7.93 -20.64
N TYR A 448 -29.08 8.02 -21.96
CA TYR A 448 -28.10 8.72 -22.79
C TYR A 448 -28.83 9.57 -23.86
N GLU A 449 -28.53 10.85 -23.88
CA GLU A 449 -29.06 11.80 -24.88
C GLU A 449 -28.20 11.78 -26.16
N GLY A 450 -28.80 12.13 -27.30
CA GLY A 450 -28.10 12.29 -28.57
C GLY A 450 -27.71 10.99 -29.29
N VAL A 451 -28.13 9.81 -28.84
CA VAL A 451 -27.78 8.51 -29.43
C VAL A 451 -28.27 8.30 -30.85
N PHE A 452 -29.22 9.12 -31.34
CA PHE A 452 -29.65 9.15 -32.73
C PHE A 452 -28.79 10.06 -33.60
N ASP A 453 -28.33 11.16 -33.04
CA ASP A 453 -27.73 12.26 -33.79
C ASP A 453 -26.22 12.06 -33.98
N HIS A 454 -25.55 11.56 -32.96
CA HIS A 454 -24.10 11.36 -32.98
C HIS A 454 -23.68 10.11 -32.20
N SER A 455 -22.42 9.71 -32.38
CA SER A 455 -21.81 8.62 -31.62
C SER A 455 -21.66 9.05 -30.14
N THR A 456 -22.46 8.46 -29.27
CA THR A 456 -22.57 8.82 -27.84
C THR A 456 -21.85 7.79 -26.99
N GLU A 457 -21.07 8.26 -26.01
CA GLU A 457 -20.37 7.41 -25.04
C GLU A 457 -21.37 6.81 -24.05
N ILE A 458 -21.32 5.49 -23.87
CA ILE A 458 -22.15 4.74 -22.94
C ILE A 458 -21.30 3.88 -22.00
N PHE A 459 -21.79 3.65 -20.79
CA PHE A 459 -21.15 2.78 -19.79
C PHE A 459 -21.83 1.41 -19.76
N THR A 460 -21.18 0.39 -20.31
CA THR A 460 -21.76 -0.97 -20.41
C THR A 460 -22.10 -1.57 -19.04
N GLN A 461 -21.29 -1.28 -18.00
CA GLN A 461 -21.57 -1.69 -16.62
C GLN A 461 -22.84 -1.04 -16.03
N VAL A 462 -23.11 0.23 -16.35
CA VAL A 462 -24.33 0.92 -15.90
C VAL A 462 -25.57 0.29 -16.53
N ILE A 463 -25.47 -0.05 -17.82
CA ILE A 463 -26.54 -0.73 -18.55
C ILE A 463 -26.73 -2.14 -17.98
N ALA A 464 -25.68 -2.89 -17.71
CA ALA A 464 -25.71 -4.21 -17.11
C ALA A 464 -26.40 -4.18 -15.73
N LYS A 465 -26.02 -3.25 -14.85
CA LYS A 465 -26.64 -3.07 -13.53
C LYS A 465 -28.14 -2.72 -13.62
N LYS A 466 -28.51 -1.76 -14.48
CA LYS A 466 -29.90 -1.34 -14.67
C LYS A 466 -30.75 -2.43 -15.38
N SER A 467 -30.14 -3.21 -16.27
CA SER A 467 -30.82 -4.32 -16.95
C SER A 467 -30.85 -5.60 -16.12
N LYS A 468 -30.13 -5.70 -14.99
CA LYS A 468 -29.91 -6.93 -14.20
C LYS A 468 -29.37 -8.10 -15.05
N LEU A 469 -28.49 -7.80 -16.01
CA LEU A 469 -27.80 -8.74 -16.88
C LEU A 469 -26.30 -8.67 -16.57
N GLU A 470 -25.58 -9.75 -16.89
CA GLU A 470 -24.11 -9.71 -16.88
C GLU A 470 -23.58 -8.79 -17.99
N GLU A 471 -22.50 -8.07 -17.74
CA GLU A 471 -21.91 -7.13 -18.71
C GLU A 471 -21.52 -7.81 -20.03
N ALA A 472 -21.00 -9.03 -19.95
CA ALA A 472 -20.65 -9.82 -21.14
C ALA A 472 -21.87 -10.07 -22.04
N VAL A 473 -23.06 -10.30 -21.44
CA VAL A 473 -24.32 -10.47 -22.15
C VAL A 473 -24.75 -9.16 -22.82
N VAL A 474 -24.65 -8.03 -22.11
CA VAL A 474 -24.94 -6.70 -22.67
C VAL A 474 -24.06 -6.41 -23.89
N ILE A 475 -22.76 -6.64 -23.78
CA ILE A 475 -21.80 -6.44 -24.88
C ILE A 475 -22.11 -7.35 -26.07
N SER A 476 -22.48 -8.62 -25.81
CA SER A 476 -22.83 -9.57 -26.88
C SER A 476 -24.11 -9.14 -27.63
N GLU A 477 -25.11 -8.64 -26.90
CA GLU A 477 -26.34 -8.14 -27.50
C GLU A 477 -26.13 -6.84 -28.29
N LEU A 478 -25.26 -5.92 -27.80
CA LEU A 478 -24.92 -4.71 -28.54
C LEU A 478 -24.14 -5.04 -29.82
N LYS A 479 -23.24 -6.03 -29.81
CA LYS A 479 -22.57 -6.53 -31.01
C LYS A 479 -23.57 -7.17 -32.00
N ALA A 480 -24.55 -7.89 -31.50
CA ALA A 480 -25.61 -8.48 -32.35
C ALA A 480 -26.51 -7.40 -32.97
N LEU A 481 -26.80 -6.31 -32.25
CA LEU A 481 -27.52 -5.14 -32.78
C LEU A 481 -26.67 -4.39 -33.84
N HIS A 482 -25.35 -4.29 -33.63
CA HIS A 482 -24.44 -3.72 -34.62
C HIS A 482 -24.39 -4.55 -35.90
N LYS A 483 -24.29 -5.87 -35.77
CA LYS A 483 -24.30 -6.79 -36.93
C LYS A 483 -25.61 -6.76 -37.69
N ALA A 484 -26.72 -6.43 -37.01
CA ALA A 484 -28.04 -6.26 -37.61
C ALA A 484 -28.25 -4.83 -38.15
N GLU A 485 -27.23 -3.98 -38.18
CA GLU A 485 -27.25 -2.60 -38.68
C GLU A 485 -28.29 -1.68 -37.97
N ILE A 486 -28.79 -2.07 -36.80
CA ILE A 486 -29.70 -1.27 -36.00
C ILE A 486 -28.96 -0.13 -35.31
N ILE A 487 -27.75 -0.43 -34.82
CA ILE A 487 -26.88 0.52 -34.15
C ILE A 487 -25.47 0.45 -34.76
N GLN A 488 -24.74 1.53 -34.69
CA GLN A 488 -23.26 1.49 -34.73
C GLN A 488 -22.80 1.30 -33.28
N PHE A 489 -21.98 0.29 -33.02
CA PHE A 489 -21.47 -0.01 -31.68
C PHE A 489 -19.97 -0.25 -31.78
N GLU A 490 -19.23 0.50 -31.00
CA GLU A 490 -17.79 0.37 -30.85
C GLU A 490 -17.47 0.26 -29.36
N ALA A 491 -17.04 -0.90 -28.93
CA ALA A 491 -16.56 -1.10 -27.56
C ALA A 491 -15.19 -0.40 -27.43
N SER A 492 -15.10 0.58 -26.57
CA SER A 492 -13.80 1.17 -26.23
C SER A 492 -12.95 0.10 -25.55
N LYS A 493 -11.85 -0.26 -26.17
CA LYS A 493 -10.86 -1.18 -25.60
C LYS A 493 -9.80 -0.43 -24.81
N THR A 494 -10.10 0.79 -24.33
CA THR A 494 -9.12 1.64 -23.67
C THR A 494 -9.03 1.30 -22.19
N ASP A 495 -7.82 0.94 -21.76
CA ASP A 495 -7.50 0.61 -20.37
C ASP A 495 -7.09 1.84 -19.58
N ALA A 496 -6.68 2.92 -20.27
CA ALA A 496 -6.15 4.13 -19.69
C ALA A 496 -6.35 5.36 -20.58
N GLN A 497 -6.05 6.53 -20.03
CA GLN A 497 -5.90 7.78 -20.76
C GLN A 497 -4.49 8.31 -20.51
N ILE A 498 -3.84 8.80 -21.54
CA ILE A 498 -2.51 9.41 -21.46
C ILE A 498 -2.61 10.87 -21.92
N THR A 499 -2.15 11.77 -21.06
CA THR A 499 -1.98 13.19 -21.39
C THR A 499 -0.49 13.50 -21.44
N PHE A 500 -0.01 14.11 -22.51
CA PHE A 500 1.38 14.59 -22.62
C PHE A 500 1.50 15.92 -21.89
N ILE A 501 2.35 15.98 -20.86
CA ILE A 501 2.57 17.21 -20.06
C ILE A 501 3.65 18.07 -20.71
N GLU A 502 4.57 17.46 -21.46
CA GLU A 502 5.65 18.12 -22.15
C GLU A 502 5.59 17.86 -23.66
N PRO A 503 6.13 18.76 -24.51
CA PRO A 503 6.22 18.50 -25.94
C PRO A 503 7.17 17.33 -26.22
N ARG A 504 6.96 16.66 -27.35
CA ARG A 504 7.84 15.56 -27.77
C ARG A 504 9.24 16.09 -28.12
N GLU A 505 10.24 15.68 -27.36
CA GLU A 505 11.66 15.96 -27.64
C GLU A 505 12.52 14.67 -27.63
N ASP A 506 11.87 13.51 -27.76
CA ASP A 506 12.51 12.17 -27.84
C ASP A 506 13.61 11.99 -26.77
N ASP A 507 14.88 11.91 -27.19
CA ASP A 507 16.00 11.66 -26.28
C ASP A 507 16.24 12.78 -25.27
N LYS A 508 15.92 14.04 -25.56
CA LYS A 508 16.12 15.15 -24.62
C LYS A 508 15.19 15.07 -23.42
N THR A 509 13.91 14.71 -23.66
CA THR A 509 12.93 14.46 -22.59
C THR A 509 13.45 13.44 -21.60
N ILE A 510 13.92 12.28 -22.11
CA ILE A 510 14.42 11.20 -21.24
C ILE A 510 15.75 11.56 -20.58
N HIS A 511 16.62 12.33 -21.24
CA HIS A 511 17.88 12.78 -20.64
C HIS A 511 17.65 13.65 -19.41
N ARG A 512 16.65 14.53 -19.41
CA ARG A 512 16.30 15.37 -18.25
C ARG A 512 15.95 14.54 -17.00
N ILE A 513 15.23 13.44 -17.19
CA ILE A 513 14.78 12.57 -16.08
C ILE A 513 15.76 11.46 -15.73
N SER A 514 16.77 11.20 -16.57
CA SER A 514 17.65 10.01 -16.43
C SER A 514 18.37 9.96 -15.07
N LYS A 515 18.85 11.11 -14.58
CA LYS A 515 19.53 11.19 -13.28
C LYS A 515 18.59 10.82 -12.13
N ILE A 516 17.36 11.32 -12.16
CA ILE A 516 16.32 11.01 -11.16
C ILE A 516 15.99 9.52 -11.18
N VAL A 517 15.80 8.95 -12.37
CA VAL A 517 15.49 7.53 -12.54
C VAL A 517 16.61 6.64 -12.00
N THR A 518 17.87 6.93 -12.36
CA THR A 518 19.02 6.17 -11.85
C THR A 518 19.10 6.24 -10.33
N GLN A 519 18.95 7.43 -9.74
CA GLN A 519 18.96 7.58 -8.29
C GLN A 519 17.83 6.80 -7.61
N GLN A 520 16.62 6.81 -8.16
CA GLN A 520 15.51 6.02 -7.63
C GLN A 520 15.77 4.51 -7.72
N HIS A 521 16.41 4.04 -8.79
CA HIS A 521 16.80 2.64 -8.92
C HIS A 521 17.84 2.24 -7.88
N ASP A 522 18.82 3.10 -7.62
CA ASP A 522 19.86 2.83 -6.62
C ASP A 522 19.25 2.81 -5.20
N VAL A 523 18.31 3.71 -4.90
CA VAL A 523 17.56 3.68 -3.65
C VAL A 523 16.81 2.36 -3.50
N LYS A 524 16.08 1.91 -4.53
CA LYS A 524 15.34 0.63 -4.47
C LYS A 524 16.26 -0.57 -4.30
N LYS A 525 17.41 -0.60 -4.99
CA LYS A 525 18.41 -1.66 -4.81
C LYS A 525 18.95 -1.67 -3.37
N ALA A 526 19.29 -0.50 -2.82
CA ALA A 526 19.77 -0.36 -1.46
C ALA A 526 18.71 -0.81 -0.43
N GLN A 527 17.45 -0.39 -0.60
CA GLN A 527 16.33 -0.81 0.25
C GLN A 527 16.14 -2.32 0.25
N LEU A 528 16.15 -2.96 -0.93
CA LEU A 528 16.03 -4.42 -1.01
C LEU A 528 17.24 -5.12 -0.37
N GLN A 529 18.45 -4.59 -0.53
CA GLN A 529 19.65 -5.12 0.12
C GLN A 529 19.52 -5.05 1.65
N THR A 530 18.99 -3.97 2.21
CA THR A 530 18.77 -3.88 3.66
C THR A 530 17.76 -4.92 4.18
N VAL A 531 16.77 -5.31 3.37
CA VAL A 531 15.86 -6.43 3.71
C VAL A 531 16.65 -7.74 3.76
N PHE A 532 17.50 -8.01 2.78
CA PHE A 532 18.33 -9.22 2.79
C PHE A 532 19.28 -9.28 3.99
N ASP A 533 19.88 -8.14 4.36
CA ASP A 533 20.75 -8.05 5.56
C ASP A 533 19.95 -8.20 6.85
N TYR A 534 18.70 -7.70 6.88
CA TYR A 534 17.80 -7.85 8.03
C TYR A 534 17.43 -9.31 8.30
N ILE A 535 17.12 -10.07 7.25
CA ILE A 535 16.66 -11.46 7.42
C ILE A 535 17.79 -12.44 7.76
N LYS A 536 19.05 -12.06 7.64
CA LYS A 536 20.19 -12.93 7.99
C LYS A 536 20.17 -13.30 9.48
N ASN A 537 20.44 -14.57 9.76
CA ASN A 537 20.57 -15.10 11.11
C ASN A 537 22.01 -14.92 11.61
N ASP A 538 22.42 -13.68 11.89
CA ASP A 538 23.75 -13.29 12.33
C ASP A 538 23.84 -13.04 13.85
N GLY A 539 22.85 -13.50 14.62
CA GLY A 539 22.80 -13.32 16.07
C GLY A 539 22.45 -11.89 16.54
N VAL A 540 22.35 -10.93 15.63
CA VAL A 540 21.98 -9.54 15.98
C VAL A 540 20.45 -9.46 16.21
N CYS A 541 20.04 -8.77 17.27
CA CYS A 541 18.64 -8.58 17.59
C CYS A 541 17.85 -7.93 16.44
N LYS A 542 16.76 -8.53 16.00
CA LYS A 542 15.96 -8.03 14.88
C LYS A 542 15.35 -6.65 15.16
N SER A 543 14.93 -6.39 16.40
CA SER A 543 14.46 -5.06 16.80
C SER A 543 15.58 -4.02 16.70
N GLN A 544 16.82 -4.34 17.15
CA GLN A 544 17.97 -3.43 17.03
C GLN A 544 18.30 -3.12 15.56
N LYS A 545 18.24 -4.11 14.66
CA LYS A 545 18.45 -3.89 13.23
C LYS A 545 17.42 -2.90 12.65
N LEU A 546 16.13 -3.04 13.02
CA LEU A 546 15.08 -2.10 12.59
C LEU A 546 15.29 -0.70 13.15
N LEU A 547 15.58 -0.59 14.44
CA LEU A 547 15.81 0.70 15.09
C LEU A 547 17.05 1.41 14.50
N SER A 548 18.13 0.66 14.25
CA SER A 548 19.32 1.19 13.58
C SER A 548 19.05 1.68 12.15
N TYR A 549 18.18 1.00 11.42
CA TYR A 549 17.74 1.43 10.09
C TYR A 549 17.03 2.80 10.14
N PHE A 550 16.21 3.03 11.16
CA PHE A 550 15.56 4.32 11.43
C PHE A 550 16.44 5.28 12.25
N GLU A 551 17.75 5.03 12.29
CA GLU A 551 18.77 5.88 12.92
C GLU A 551 18.63 6.03 14.44
N GLU A 552 17.93 5.10 15.10
CA GLU A 552 17.91 5.02 16.56
C GLU A 552 19.13 4.26 17.06
N LYS A 553 20.04 4.99 17.69
CA LYS A 553 21.28 4.46 18.29
C LYS A 553 21.03 3.98 19.72
N ASN A 554 21.89 3.07 20.21
CA ASN A 554 21.93 2.59 21.60
C ASN A 554 20.68 1.85 22.09
N SER A 555 19.96 1.17 21.18
CA SER A 555 18.82 0.33 21.56
C SER A 555 19.26 -0.95 22.30
N LYS A 556 18.52 -1.33 23.33
CA LYS A 556 18.74 -2.61 24.04
C LYS A 556 18.18 -3.78 23.22
N ARG A 557 18.68 -4.99 23.47
CA ARG A 557 18.11 -6.22 22.89
C ARG A 557 16.68 -6.40 23.37
N CYS A 558 15.78 -6.78 22.47
CA CYS A 558 14.35 -6.89 22.82
C CYS A 558 13.98 -8.14 23.64
N GLY A 559 14.81 -9.18 23.65
CA GLY A 559 14.55 -10.43 24.36
C GLY A 559 13.56 -11.39 23.68
N ILE A 560 12.73 -10.92 22.75
CA ILE A 560 11.57 -11.67 22.20
C ILE A 560 11.67 -12.00 20.71
N CYS A 561 12.63 -11.46 19.96
CA CYS A 561 12.81 -11.76 18.54
C CYS A 561 13.52 -13.11 18.33
N SER A 562 13.48 -13.66 17.10
CA SER A 562 14.13 -14.94 16.78
C SER A 562 15.59 -15.00 17.27
N SER A 563 16.42 -13.99 16.95
CA SER A 563 17.82 -13.97 17.35
C SER A 563 18.04 -13.91 18.87
N CYS A 564 17.16 -13.23 19.63
CA CYS A 564 17.25 -13.18 21.08
C CYS A 564 16.79 -14.50 21.72
N LEU A 565 15.75 -15.13 21.20
CA LEU A 565 15.25 -16.42 21.68
C LEU A 565 16.28 -17.53 21.40
N ASP A 566 16.91 -17.53 20.22
CA ASP A 566 17.96 -18.49 19.89
C ASP A 566 19.18 -18.32 20.82
N GLN A 567 19.57 -17.09 21.12
CA GLN A 567 20.66 -16.83 22.05
C GLN A 567 20.29 -17.23 23.49
N SER A 568 19.05 -16.96 23.93
CA SER A 568 18.57 -17.38 25.25
C SER A 568 18.61 -18.91 25.38
N LYS A 569 18.14 -19.63 24.36
CA LYS A 569 18.22 -21.11 24.32
C LYS A 569 19.67 -21.61 24.33
N ARG A 570 20.58 -20.95 23.57
CA ARG A 570 22.01 -21.31 23.59
C ARG A 570 22.66 -21.09 24.96
N ASN A 571 22.24 -20.05 25.68
CA ASN A 571 22.74 -19.73 27.02
C ASN A 571 22.09 -20.56 28.13
N SER A 572 20.99 -21.24 27.85
CA SER A 572 20.29 -22.09 28.84
C SER A 572 20.88 -23.48 29.00
N PHE A 573 21.84 -23.88 28.15
CA PHE A 573 22.55 -25.14 28.29
C PHE A 573 23.57 -25.02 29.43
N SER A 574 23.43 -25.91 30.42
CA SER A 574 24.39 -26.05 31.51
C SER A 574 25.69 -26.68 30.98
N GLU A 575 26.80 -26.46 31.68
CA GLU A 575 28.05 -27.17 31.38
C GLU A 575 27.84 -28.72 31.46
N SER A 576 26.97 -29.16 32.34
CA SER A 576 26.57 -30.58 32.50
C SER A 576 25.84 -31.13 31.28
N ASP A 577 25.02 -30.33 30.59
CA ASP A 577 24.32 -30.75 29.36
C ASP A 577 25.32 -30.92 28.19
N ILE A 578 26.27 -30.01 28.10
CA ILE A 578 27.36 -30.06 27.11
C ILE A 578 28.24 -31.29 27.38
N GLU A 579 28.67 -31.49 28.64
CA GLU A 579 29.47 -32.65 29.01
C GLU A 579 28.77 -33.97 28.75
N THR A 580 27.48 -34.07 29.04
CA THR A 580 26.68 -35.29 28.77
C THR A 580 26.72 -35.63 27.29
N LEU A 581 26.52 -34.66 26.41
CA LEU A 581 26.52 -34.89 24.96
C LEU A 581 27.92 -35.19 24.42
N LEU A 582 28.95 -34.49 24.90
CA LEU A 582 30.33 -34.76 24.53
C LEU A 582 30.78 -36.15 25.01
N ASN A 583 30.35 -36.60 26.18
CA ASN A 583 30.67 -37.94 26.70
C ASN A 583 30.03 -39.05 25.85
N LEU A 584 28.81 -38.85 25.35
CA LEU A 584 28.19 -39.76 24.39
C LEU A 584 28.99 -39.83 23.07
N LEU A 585 29.47 -38.72 22.57
CA LEU A 585 30.24 -38.62 21.32
C LEU A 585 31.71 -39.06 21.47
N LYS A 586 32.24 -39.22 22.70
CA LYS A 586 33.56 -39.83 22.99
C LYS A 586 33.56 -41.35 22.72
N ILE A 587 32.40 -41.98 22.82
CA ILE A 587 32.29 -43.44 22.69
C ILE A 587 32.26 -43.86 21.21
N GLU A 588 31.40 -43.23 20.43
CA GLU A 588 31.28 -43.49 18.99
C GLU A 588 30.64 -42.30 18.27
N PRO A 589 30.85 -42.14 16.95
CA PRO A 589 30.10 -41.15 16.15
C PRO A 589 28.62 -41.51 16.11
N LEU A 590 27.74 -40.57 16.50
CA LEU A 590 26.30 -40.79 16.63
C LEU A 590 25.49 -39.85 15.70
N SER A 591 24.39 -40.38 15.15
CA SER A 591 23.43 -39.57 14.41
C SER A 591 22.53 -38.77 15.36
N SER A 592 21.93 -37.68 14.88
CA SER A 592 20.98 -36.87 15.68
C SER A 592 19.85 -37.69 16.28
N ARG A 593 19.31 -38.69 15.55
CA ARG A 593 18.27 -39.61 16.04
C ARG A 593 18.75 -40.50 17.19
N LYS A 594 19.97 -41.03 17.10
CA LYS A 594 20.56 -41.80 18.19
C LYS A 594 20.83 -40.96 19.41
N LEU A 595 21.33 -39.72 19.22
CA LEU A 595 21.54 -38.79 20.31
C LEU A 595 20.23 -38.37 20.99
N GLU A 596 19.15 -38.20 20.24
CA GLU A 596 17.81 -37.94 20.78
C GLU A 596 17.28 -39.11 21.64
N THR A 597 17.55 -40.34 21.24
CA THR A 597 17.14 -41.54 22.05
C THR A 597 18.01 -41.79 23.27
N LEU A 598 19.28 -41.38 23.26
CA LEU A 598 20.25 -41.59 24.34
C LEU A 598 20.35 -40.41 25.32
N SER A 599 19.78 -39.27 24.98
CA SER A 599 19.75 -38.07 25.82
C SER A 599 18.34 -37.73 26.29
N THR A 600 18.24 -36.87 27.27
CA THR A 600 16.96 -36.35 27.78
C THR A 600 16.46 -35.12 27.00
N PHE A 601 17.15 -34.76 25.92
CA PHE A 601 16.82 -33.57 25.12
C PHE A 601 15.76 -33.88 24.08
N ASP A 602 14.80 -32.95 23.92
CA ASP A 602 13.87 -32.96 22.77
C ASP A 602 14.62 -32.63 21.46
N SER A 603 14.03 -32.97 20.34
CA SER A 603 14.63 -32.78 19.00
C SER A 603 15.08 -31.34 18.73
N ASP A 604 14.28 -30.35 19.14
CA ASP A 604 14.59 -28.92 18.93
C ASP A 604 15.77 -28.47 19.79
N THR A 605 15.81 -28.88 21.07
CA THR A 605 16.87 -28.60 22.03
C THR A 605 18.19 -29.25 21.61
N LEU A 606 18.12 -30.52 21.21
CA LEU A 606 19.29 -31.24 20.72
C LEU A 606 19.88 -30.61 19.45
N THR A 607 19.04 -30.19 18.51
CA THR A 607 19.48 -29.52 17.27
C THR A 607 20.23 -28.23 17.58
N ILE A 608 19.74 -27.43 18.51
CA ILE A 608 20.38 -26.16 18.91
C ILE A 608 21.72 -26.44 19.60
N LEU A 609 21.78 -27.45 20.47
CA LEU A 609 23.00 -27.84 21.19
C LEU A 609 24.06 -28.34 20.21
N LEU A 610 23.72 -29.24 19.29
CA LEU A 610 24.62 -29.77 18.26
C LEU A 610 25.15 -28.66 17.36
N THR A 611 24.28 -27.73 16.94
CA THR A 611 24.68 -26.57 16.14
C THR A 611 25.67 -25.68 16.89
N SER A 612 25.40 -25.42 18.17
CA SER A 612 26.31 -24.64 19.03
C SER A 612 27.69 -25.28 19.19
N LEU A 613 27.74 -26.62 19.35
CA LEU A 613 28.99 -27.38 19.49
C LEU A 613 29.79 -27.44 18.17
N LEU A 614 29.11 -27.52 17.02
CA LEU A 614 29.72 -27.40 15.70
C LEU A 614 30.35 -26.02 15.48
N GLU A 615 29.61 -24.95 15.80
CA GLU A 615 30.09 -23.58 15.68
C GLU A 615 31.28 -23.27 16.60
N ARG A 616 31.31 -23.88 17.80
CA ARG A 616 32.43 -23.81 18.73
C ARG A 616 33.62 -24.68 18.30
N GLY A 617 33.45 -25.48 17.26
CA GLY A 617 34.47 -26.38 16.76
C GLY A 617 34.81 -27.53 17.71
N LEU A 618 33.89 -27.89 18.63
CA LEU A 618 34.06 -29.01 19.59
C LEU A 618 33.68 -30.35 18.98
N ILE A 619 32.78 -30.34 18.01
CA ILE A 619 32.35 -31.51 17.26
C ILE A 619 32.41 -31.26 15.76
N GLU A 620 32.43 -32.31 14.95
CA GLU A 620 32.35 -32.21 13.49
C GLU A 620 31.36 -33.24 12.92
N LEU A 621 30.80 -32.93 11.75
CA LEU A 621 29.89 -33.82 11.02
C LEU A 621 30.73 -34.71 10.09
N THR A 622 30.48 -36.01 10.13
CA THR A 622 31.14 -36.99 9.24
C THR A 622 30.38 -37.14 7.92
N ASP A 623 31.00 -37.73 6.92
CA ASP A 623 30.38 -38.02 5.59
C ASP A 623 29.16 -38.96 5.70
N ARG A 624 28.98 -39.66 6.83
CA ARG A 624 27.84 -40.53 7.13
C ARG A 624 26.71 -39.86 7.91
N ASN A 625 26.71 -38.53 7.98
CA ASN A 625 25.73 -37.74 8.74
C ASN A 625 25.71 -38.09 10.24
N THR A 626 26.85 -38.41 10.84
CA THR A 626 27.02 -38.60 12.27
C THR A 626 27.92 -37.52 12.85
N TYR A 627 27.71 -37.17 14.10
CA TYR A 627 28.52 -36.20 14.84
C TYR A 627 29.65 -36.95 15.57
N LYS A 628 30.84 -36.41 15.56
CA LYS A 628 31.98 -36.90 16.36
C LYS A 628 32.73 -35.70 16.98
N LEU A 629 33.51 -36.00 18.02
CA LEU A 629 34.42 -35.00 18.59
C LEU A 629 35.45 -34.59 17.55
N LYS A 630 35.72 -33.28 17.47
CA LYS A 630 36.83 -32.78 16.66
C LYS A 630 38.14 -33.04 17.42
N THR A 631 38.94 -33.95 16.90
CA THR A 631 40.33 -34.11 17.38
C THR A 631 41.12 -32.89 16.97
N SER A 632 41.72 -32.19 17.99
CA SER A 632 42.61 -31.04 17.82
C SER A 632 43.83 -31.38 17.00
#